data_f68cba02078e16452367c32bf8c5c054
#
_entry.id   f68cba02078e16452367c32bf8c5c054
#
_cell.length_a   1.000
_cell.length_b   1.000
_cell.length_c   1.000
_cell.angle_alpha   90.00
_cell.angle_beta   90.00
_cell.angle_gamma   90.00
#
_symmetry.space_group_name_H-M   'P 1'
#
loop_
_entity.id
_entity.type
_entity.pdbx_description
1 polymer ?
#
loop_
_entity_poly.entity_id
_entity_poly.type
_entity_poly.pdbx_seq_one_letter_code
_entity_poly.pdbx_strand_id
1 'polypeptide(L)'
;MSVETSKEPKFPILAEKSRDEVYVTDREAVEWLDSKGYGFRFREDLVVLRPFEALYLMSQNKLVLSYKSKQLLFNQYLKILEKADSKIWLRYLIYKDLRDKGYVVKDGYGFDIDFKVYEAGDYGSKPAKYLVYGVAEGTPLPVMKLYNILRHSYSLRKTLIIATVDRRSEIVYYMLSSLLLGKETRGEQ
;
A
#
# COMPACT_ATOMS: atom_id res chain seq x y z
N MET A 1 10.02 -21.83 -16.91
CA MET A 1 9.87 -22.05 -15.46
C MET A 1 8.40 -21.96 -15.16
N SER A 2 7.78 -23.09 -14.83
CA SER A 2 6.36 -23.20 -14.53
C SER A 2 6.07 -22.40 -13.25
N VAL A 3 5.13 -21.46 -13.31
CA VAL A 3 4.59 -20.79 -12.13
C VAL A 3 3.81 -21.87 -11.38
N GLU A 4 4.43 -22.45 -10.35
CA GLU A 4 3.68 -23.25 -9.38
C GLU A 4 2.62 -22.33 -8.78
N THR A 5 1.36 -22.62 -9.11
CA THR A 5 0.20 -22.00 -8.47
C THR A 5 0.26 -22.38 -6.99
N SER A 6 0.72 -21.44 -6.16
CA SER A 6 0.70 -21.63 -4.71
C SER A 6 -0.72 -22.02 -4.29
N LYS A 7 -0.83 -23.17 -3.63
CA LYS A 7 -2.10 -23.70 -3.14
C LYS A 7 -2.73 -22.63 -2.22
N GLU A 8 -4.02 -22.36 -2.39
CA GLU A 8 -4.70 -21.43 -1.50
C GLU A 8 -4.71 -22.00 -0.07
N PRO A 9 -4.26 -21.21 0.94
CA PRO A 9 -4.28 -21.66 2.31
C PRO A 9 -5.74 -21.80 2.81
N LYS A 10 -5.91 -22.51 3.93
CA LYS A 10 -7.20 -22.51 4.62
C LYS A 10 -7.48 -21.11 5.15
N PHE A 11 -8.59 -20.50 4.74
CA PHE A 11 -9.05 -19.24 5.29
C PHE A 11 -10.00 -19.48 6.48
N PRO A 12 -9.98 -18.58 7.49
CA PRO A 12 -9.11 -17.41 7.61
C PRO A 12 -7.69 -17.76 8.08
N ILE A 13 -6.70 -17.02 7.59
CA ILE A 13 -5.31 -17.06 8.06
C ILE A 13 -5.25 -16.55 9.48
N LEU A 14 -4.54 -17.24 10.36
CA LEU A 14 -4.31 -16.80 11.73
C LEU A 14 -3.07 -15.90 11.79
N ALA A 15 -3.24 -14.72 12.39
CA ALA A 15 -2.17 -13.74 12.56
C ALA A 15 -2.12 -13.22 13.98
N GLU A 16 -0.94 -12.86 14.44
CA GLU A 16 -0.72 -12.27 15.76
C GLU A 16 -0.19 -10.86 15.66
N LYS A 17 -0.82 -9.93 16.40
CA LYS A 17 -0.33 -8.57 16.55
C LYS A 17 0.72 -8.53 17.66
N SER A 18 1.91 -7.99 17.33
CA SER A 18 2.93 -7.64 18.32
C SER A 18 3.45 -6.24 18.03
N ARG A 19 3.40 -5.35 19.03
CA ARG A 19 3.70 -3.92 18.85
C ARG A 19 2.87 -3.31 17.74
N ASP A 20 3.49 -2.79 16.67
CA ASP A 20 2.84 -2.11 15.55
C ASP A 20 2.73 -2.99 14.29
N GLU A 21 3.16 -4.25 14.38
CA GLU A 21 3.22 -5.17 13.24
C GLU A 21 2.30 -6.37 13.45
N VAL A 22 1.97 -7.02 12.34
CA VAL A 22 1.13 -8.23 12.30
C VAL A 22 1.93 -9.36 11.67
N TYR A 23 2.05 -10.46 12.39
CA TYR A 23 2.89 -11.60 12.06
C TYR A 23 2.04 -12.78 11.62
N VAL A 24 2.46 -13.43 10.54
CA VAL A 24 1.89 -14.69 10.04
C VAL A 24 3.02 -15.72 9.94
N THR A 25 2.84 -16.87 10.61
CA THR A 25 3.86 -17.94 10.70
C THR A 25 3.42 -19.26 10.09
N ASP A 26 2.16 -19.38 9.67
CA ASP A 26 1.70 -20.56 8.95
C ASP A 26 2.35 -20.63 7.58
N ARG A 27 3.01 -21.75 7.25
CA ARG A 27 3.82 -21.89 6.04
C ARG A 27 3.02 -21.72 4.75
N GLU A 28 1.83 -22.33 4.67
CA GLU A 28 1.00 -22.24 3.46
C GLU A 28 0.49 -20.79 3.29
N ALA A 29 0.13 -20.14 4.39
CA ALA A 29 -0.28 -18.74 4.39
C ALA A 29 0.88 -17.80 4.02
N VAL A 30 2.09 -18.05 4.53
CA VAL A 30 3.30 -17.27 4.18
C VAL A 30 3.58 -17.34 2.69
N GLU A 31 3.57 -18.53 2.09
CA GLU A 31 3.79 -18.70 0.66
C GLU A 31 2.71 -18.00 -0.19
N TRP A 32 1.46 -18.13 0.22
CA TRP A 32 0.36 -17.44 -0.45
C TRP A 32 0.44 -15.92 -0.35
N LEU A 33 0.68 -15.38 0.85
CA LEU A 33 0.81 -13.94 1.07
C LEU A 33 1.94 -13.35 0.24
N ASP A 34 3.09 -14.00 0.22
CA ASP A 34 4.25 -13.58 -0.55
C ASP A 34 3.96 -13.60 -2.06
N SER A 35 3.38 -14.70 -2.57
CA SER A 35 2.99 -14.83 -3.99
C SER A 35 2.00 -13.77 -4.45
N LYS A 36 1.11 -13.34 -3.56
CA LYS A 36 0.11 -12.28 -3.83
C LYS A 36 0.64 -10.87 -3.53
N GLY A 37 1.90 -10.76 -3.09
CA GLY A 37 2.53 -9.50 -2.77
C GLY A 37 1.98 -8.84 -1.51
N TYR A 38 1.49 -9.60 -0.53
CA TYR A 38 1.16 -9.07 0.80
C TYR A 38 2.38 -9.11 1.72
N GLY A 39 2.47 -8.13 2.59
CA GLY A 39 3.48 -8.07 3.64
C GLY A 39 4.91 -8.00 3.15
N PHE A 40 5.79 -8.27 4.06
CA PHE A 40 7.22 -8.40 3.84
C PHE A 40 7.68 -9.76 4.41
N ARG A 41 8.28 -10.60 3.58
CA ARG A 41 8.83 -11.88 4.01
C ARG A 41 10.11 -11.63 4.80
N PHE A 42 10.03 -11.81 6.11
CA PHE A 42 11.16 -11.59 7.01
C PHE A 42 12.07 -12.82 7.12
N ARG A 43 11.47 -14.02 7.07
CA ARG A 43 12.13 -15.33 7.06
C ARG A 43 11.31 -16.29 6.20
N GLU A 44 11.83 -17.49 5.96
CA GLU A 44 11.12 -18.51 5.15
C GLU A 44 9.73 -18.84 5.68
N ASP A 45 9.56 -18.79 7.00
CA ASP A 45 8.35 -19.14 7.74
C ASP A 45 7.63 -17.92 8.35
N LEU A 46 7.98 -16.69 7.95
CA LEU A 46 7.45 -15.49 8.58
C LEU A 46 7.21 -14.36 7.59
N VAL A 47 5.96 -13.94 7.47
CA VAL A 47 5.54 -12.70 6.81
C VAL A 47 5.07 -11.69 7.85
N VAL A 48 5.50 -10.44 7.67
CA VAL A 48 5.07 -9.29 8.45
C VAL A 48 4.15 -8.43 7.58
N LEU A 49 2.91 -8.28 7.98
CA LEU A 49 1.92 -7.45 7.30
C LEU A 49 1.93 -6.03 7.85
N ARG A 50 1.78 -5.06 6.95
CA ARG A 50 1.50 -3.68 7.33
C ARG A 50 0.08 -3.55 7.87
N PRO A 51 -0.20 -2.57 8.72
CA PRO A 51 -1.53 -2.38 9.32
C PRO A 51 -2.67 -2.31 8.30
N PHE A 52 -2.50 -1.57 7.20
CA PHE A 52 -3.50 -1.47 6.14
C PHE A 52 -3.71 -2.78 5.37
N GLU A 53 -2.67 -3.62 5.24
CA GLU A 53 -2.78 -4.96 4.63
C GLU A 53 -3.58 -5.90 5.52
N ALA A 54 -3.30 -5.89 6.83
CA ALA A 54 -4.05 -6.69 7.79
C ALA A 54 -5.53 -6.26 7.84
N LEU A 55 -5.83 -4.95 7.88
CA LEU A 55 -7.19 -4.43 7.80
C LEU A 55 -7.90 -4.91 6.51
N TYR A 56 -7.21 -4.86 5.37
CA TYR A 56 -7.76 -5.34 4.11
C TYR A 56 -8.11 -6.83 4.15
N LEU A 57 -7.18 -7.67 4.58
CA LEU A 57 -7.41 -9.12 4.68
C LEU A 57 -8.50 -9.47 5.70
N MET A 58 -8.60 -8.72 6.81
CA MET A 58 -9.71 -8.84 7.76
C MET A 58 -11.06 -8.46 7.12
N SER A 59 -11.11 -7.39 6.35
CA SER A 59 -12.34 -6.95 5.65
C SER A 59 -12.82 -7.96 4.60
N GLN A 60 -11.91 -8.77 4.06
CA GLN A 60 -12.20 -9.86 3.12
C GLN A 60 -12.49 -11.20 3.82
N ASN A 61 -12.58 -11.23 5.15
CA ASN A 61 -12.70 -12.44 5.96
C ASN A 61 -11.57 -13.46 5.72
N LYS A 62 -10.42 -13.01 5.24
CA LYS A 62 -9.24 -13.85 4.96
C LYS A 62 -8.24 -13.91 6.09
N LEU A 63 -8.37 -13.04 7.11
CA LEU A 63 -7.45 -12.97 8.22
C LEU A 63 -8.19 -12.79 9.55
N VAL A 64 -7.81 -13.58 10.53
CA VAL A 64 -8.20 -13.43 11.94
C VAL A 64 -6.99 -12.95 12.72
N LEU A 65 -7.11 -11.78 13.34
CA LEU A 65 -6.05 -11.16 14.09
C LEU A 65 -6.24 -11.41 15.60
N SER A 66 -5.19 -11.85 16.27
CA SER A 66 -5.14 -11.97 17.73
C SER A 66 -4.13 -10.99 18.34
N TYR A 67 -4.39 -10.58 19.56
CA TYR A 67 -3.48 -9.82 20.40
C TYR A 67 -3.61 -10.27 21.84
N LYS A 68 -2.49 -10.72 22.46
CA LYS A 68 -2.48 -11.27 23.83
C LYS A 68 -3.54 -12.37 24.01
N SER A 69 -3.59 -13.32 23.08
CA SER A 69 -4.53 -14.45 23.04
C SER A 69 -6.02 -14.06 22.95
N LYS A 70 -6.33 -12.81 22.60
CA LYS A 70 -7.70 -12.36 22.34
C LYS A 70 -7.85 -11.97 20.88
N GLN A 71 -8.94 -12.42 20.27
CA GLN A 71 -9.27 -12.01 18.91
C GLN A 71 -9.62 -10.52 18.86
N LEU A 72 -9.04 -9.80 17.89
CA LEU A 72 -9.38 -8.42 17.57
C LEU A 72 -10.33 -8.39 16.38
N LEU A 73 -11.46 -7.70 16.55
CA LEU A 73 -12.34 -7.38 15.44
C LEU A 73 -11.79 -6.19 14.64
N PHE A 74 -12.20 -6.06 13.37
CA PHE A 74 -11.78 -5.00 12.47
C PHE A 74 -11.86 -3.60 13.12
N ASN A 75 -13.03 -3.24 13.66
CA ASN A 75 -13.22 -1.94 14.29
C ASN A 75 -12.38 -1.71 15.55
N GLN A 76 -12.08 -2.77 16.29
CA GLN A 76 -11.20 -2.69 17.46
C GLN A 76 -9.76 -2.44 17.04
N TYR A 77 -9.30 -3.14 16.03
CA TYR A 77 -7.96 -2.97 15.49
C TYR A 77 -7.80 -1.57 14.85
N LEU A 78 -8.76 -1.14 14.04
CA LEU A 78 -8.76 0.20 13.45
C LEU A 78 -8.64 1.30 14.52
N LYS A 79 -9.44 1.25 15.59
CA LYS A 79 -9.37 2.22 16.69
C LYS A 79 -8.01 2.26 17.40
N ILE A 80 -7.31 1.11 17.47
CA ILE A 80 -5.95 1.06 18.01
C ILE A 80 -4.99 1.80 17.09
N LEU A 81 -5.10 1.56 15.79
CA LEU A 81 -4.22 2.15 14.78
C LEU A 81 -4.42 3.66 14.62
N GLU A 82 -5.66 4.15 14.66
CA GLU A 82 -5.99 5.59 14.55
C GLU A 82 -5.34 6.45 15.64
N LYS A 83 -5.05 5.86 16.81
CA LYS A 83 -4.34 6.56 17.87
C LYS A 83 -2.86 6.80 17.56
N ALA A 84 -2.27 5.95 16.73
CA ALA A 84 -0.86 6.03 16.35
C ALA A 84 -0.66 6.72 14.99
N ASP A 85 -1.59 6.51 14.05
CA ASP A 85 -1.54 7.05 12.70
C ASP A 85 -2.93 7.59 12.30
N SER A 86 -3.09 8.90 12.31
CA SER A 86 -4.33 9.58 11.91
C SER A 86 -4.70 9.37 10.44
N LYS A 87 -3.73 8.93 9.60
CA LYS A 87 -3.95 8.65 8.17
C LYS A 87 -4.30 7.20 7.88
N ILE A 88 -4.34 6.32 8.88
CA ILE A 88 -4.50 4.88 8.65
C ILE A 88 -5.79 4.55 7.90
N TRP A 89 -6.90 5.24 8.19
CA TRP A 89 -8.16 5.04 7.49
C TRP A 89 -8.06 5.44 6.02
N LEU A 90 -7.47 6.60 5.73
CA LEU A 90 -7.20 7.06 4.37
C LEU A 90 -6.35 6.05 3.60
N ARG A 91 -5.25 5.60 4.21
CA ARG A 91 -4.34 4.62 3.62
C ARG A 91 -5.04 3.28 3.38
N TYR A 92 -5.86 2.83 4.31
CA TYR A 92 -6.65 1.60 4.15
C TYR A 92 -7.62 1.69 2.96
N LEU A 93 -8.35 2.80 2.83
CA LEU A 93 -9.31 2.98 1.73
C LEU A 93 -8.62 2.94 0.36
N ILE A 94 -7.53 3.69 0.21
CA ILE A 94 -6.74 3.72 -1.03
C ILE A 94 -6.14 2.33 -1.31
N TYR A 95 -5.58 1.69 -0.29
CA TYR A 95 -5.02 0.35 -0.42
C TYR A 95 -6.08 -0.64 -0.91
N LYS A 96 -7.24 -0.65 -0.25
CA LYS A 96 -8.37 -1.53 -0.60
C LYS A 96 -8.80 -1.34 -2.05
N ASP A 97 -9.06 -0.11 -2.47
CA ASP A 97 -9.52 0.20 -3.82
C ASP A 97 -8.51 -0.24 -4.90
N LEU A 98 -7.22 0.01 -4.67
CA LEU A 98 -6.17 -0.42 -5.60
C LEU A 98 -6.05 -1.96 -5.64
N ARG A 99 -6.16 -2.65 -4.51
CA ARG A 99 -6.12 -4.11 -4.46
C ARG A 99 -7.35 -4.73 -5.12
N ASP A 100 -8.54 -4.17 -4.92
CA ASP A 100 -9.78 -4.61 -5.55
C ASP A 100 -9.74 -4.43 -7.08
N LYS A 101 -8.98 -3.45 -7.58
CA LYS A 101 -8.68 -3.26 -9.01
C LYS A 101 -7.58 -4.17 -9.56
N GLY A 102 -7.01 -5.06 -8.73
CA GLY A 102 -6.03 -6.07 -9.16
C GLY A 102 -4.56 -5.61 -9.10
N TYR A 103 -4.27 -4.41 -8.63
CA TYR A 103 -2.89 -3.96 -8.46
C TYR A 103 -2.21 -4.64 -7.26
N VAL A 104 -0.89 -4.81 -7.33
CA VAL A 104 -0.09 -5.12 -6.15
C VAL A 104 0.40 -3.81 -5.54
N VAL A 105 0.09 -3.61 -4.26
CA VAL A 105 0.34 -2.36 -3.53
C VAL A 105 1.26 -2.65 -2.36
N LYS A 106 2.35 -1.90 -2.28
CA LYS A 106 3.35 -2.00 -1.22
C LYS A 106 3.53 -0.65 -0.53
N ASP A 107 4.08 -0.67 0.67
CA ASP A 107 4.45 0.54 1.40
C ASP A 107 5.36 1.45 0.58
N GLY A 108 5.16 2.75 0.69
CA GLY A 108 5.92 3.74 -0.06
C GLY A 108 7.39 3.84 0.35
N TYR A 109 8.16 4.63 -0.40
CA TYR A 109 9.57 4.93 -0.10
C TYR A 109 9.67 6.27 0.58
N GLY A 110 9.51 6.45 1.85
CA GLY A 110 9.77 7.73 2.50
C GLY A 110 9.22 8.96 1.72
N PHE A 111 9.66 10.18 2.01
CA PHE A 111 9.27 11.41 1.28
C PHE A 111 7.77 11.58 1.07
N ASP A 112 6.97 11.19 2.07
CA ASP A 112 5.50 11.28 2.04
C ASP A 112 4.78 10.40 0.98
N ILE A 113 5.45 9.46 0.33
CA ILE A 113 4.79 8.50 -0.56
C ILE A 113 4.12 7.43 0.28
N ASP A 114 2.79 7.30 0.14
CA ASP A 114 2.02 6.29 0.86
C ASP A 114 2.22 4.89 0.26
N PHE A 115 2.19 4.78 -1.07
CA PHE A 115 2.29 3.48 -1.74
C PHE A 115 3.13 3.50 -3.00
N LYS A 116 3.75 2.36 -3.28
CA LYS A 116 4.25 1.97 -4.60
C LYS A 116 3.35 0.88 -5.17
N VAL A 117 2.98 1.05 -6.44
CA VAL A 117 1.96 0.24 -7.09
C VAL A 117 2.53 -0.42 -8.33
N TYR A 118 2.27 -1.71 -8.42
CA TYR A 118 2.66 -2.57 -9.54
C TYR A 118 1.42 -2.96 -10.33
N GLU A 119 1.51 -3.00 -11.64
CA GLU A 119 0.46 -3.57 -12.48
C GLU A 119 0.30 -5.08 -12.24
N ALA A 120 -0.86 -5.59 -12.60
CA ALA A 120 -1.13 -7.03 -12.47
C ALA A 120 -0.07 -7.85 -13.23
N GLY A 121 0.54 -8.83 -12.54
CA GLY A 121 1.57 -9.68 -13.12
C GLY A 121 3.00 -9.10 -13.12
N ASP A 122 3.19 -7.82 -12.81
CA ASP A 122 4.51 -7.20 -12.81
C ASP A 122 5.28 -7.34 -11.49
N TYR A 123 4.58 -7.65 -10.39
CA TYR A 123 5.23 -7.81 -9.09
C TYR A 123 6.21 -8.98 -9.09
N GLY A 124 7.42 -8.73 -8.60
CA GLY A 124 8.52 -9.70 -8.62
C GLY A 124 9.33 -9.76 -9.92
N SER A 125 8.79 -9.24 -11.05
CA SER A 125 9.46 -9.24 -12.35
C SER A 125 9.87 -7.84 -12.84
N LYS A 126 9.06 -6.81 -12.51
CA LYS A 126 9.31 -5.43 -12.91
C LYS A 126 9.23 -4.49 -11.70
N PRO A 127 9.87 -3.31 -11.77
CA PRO A 127 9.74 -2.30 -10.72
C PRO A 127 8.31 -1.72 -10.68
N ALA A 128 7.93 -1.19 -9.51
CA ALA A 128 6.66 -0.45 -9.38
C ALA A 128 6.56 0.66 -10.43
N LYS A 129 5.40 0.81 -11.04
CA LYS A 129 5.14 1.81 -12.09
C LYS A 129 4.69 3.14 -11.49
N TYR A 130 3.84 3.08 -10.46
CA TYR A 130 3.23 4.27 -9.86
C TYR A 130 3.67 4.46 -8.41
N LEU A 131 3.76 5.73 -8.02
CA LEU A 131 3.85 6.16 -6.63
C LEU A 131 2.55 6.88 -6.28
N VAL A 132 1.93 6.53 -5.17
CA VAL A 132 0.65 7.08 -4.75
C VAL A 132 0.82 7.88 -3.47
N TYR A 133 0.29 9.10 -3.48
CA TYR A 133 0.16 9.96 -2.32
C TYR A 133 -1.32 10.22 -2.03
N GLY A 134 -1.77 9.87 -0.83
CA GLY A 134 -3.15 10.02 -0.40
C GLY A 134 -3.42 11.37 0.26
N VAL A 135 -4.54 11.98 -0.12
CA VAL A 135 -5.01 13.26 0.44
C VAL A 135 -6.50 13.12 0.77
N ALA A 136 -6.91 13.49 1.98
CA ALA A 136 -8.33 13.63 2.28
C ALA A 136 -8.86 14.93 1.66
N GLU A 137 -10.08 14.89 1.12
CA GLU A 137 -10.77 16.07 0.59
C GLU A 137 -10.79 17.21 1.62
N GLY A 138 -10.55 18.43 1.15
CA GLY A 138 -10.46 19.61 2.00
C GLY A 138 -9.14 19.75 2.79
N THR A 139 -8.22 18.80 2.71
CA THR A 139 -6.89 18.95 3.32
C THR A 139 -6.00 19.76 2.39
N PRO A 140 -5.45 20.90 2.85
CA PRO A 140 -4.55 21.69 2.03
C PRO A 140 -3.26 20.92 1.71
N LEU A 141 -2.88 20.89 0.45
CA LEU A 141 -1.59 20.36 0.01
C LEU A 141 -0.66 21.52 -0.39
N PRO A 142 0.34 21.86 0.42
CA PRO A 142 1.27 22.92 0.09
C PRO A 142 1.98 22.66 -1.26
N VAL A 143 2.08 23.69 -2.09
CA VAL A 143 2.71 23.58 -3.43
C VAL A 143 4.13 23.03 -3.34
N MET A 144 4.93 23.48 -2.38
CA MET A 144 6.29 22.98 -2.17
C MET A 144 6.32 21.48 -1.84
N LYS A 145 5.35 21.00 -1.06
CA LYS A 145 5.23 19.57 -0.76
C LYS A 145 4.92 18.77 -2.04
N LEU A 146 3.94 19.23 -2.80
CA LEU A 146 3.60 18.61 -4.08
C LEU A 146 4.80 18.60 -5.04
N TYR A 147 5.51 19.71 -5.15
CA TYR A 147 6.72 19.81 -5.96
C TYR A 147 7.79 18.80 -5.54
N ASN A 148 8.06 18.69 -4.24
CA ASN A 148 9.07 17.75 -3.72
C ASN A 148 8.70 16.29 -4.00
N ILE A 149 7.44 15.91 -3.80
CA ILE A 149 6.93 14.57 -4.09
C ILE A 149 7.04 14.27 -5.59
N LEU A 150 6.63 15.22 -6.43
CA LEU A 150 6.71 15.09 -7.89
C LEU A 150 8.15 14.93 -8.36
N ARG A 151 9.06 15.80 -7.89
CA ARG A 151 10.49 15.75 -8.20
C ARG A 151 11.10 14.40 -7.78
N HIS A 152 10.75 13.90 -6.59
CA HIS A 152 11.19 12.60 -6.13
C HIS A 152 10.69 11.47 -7.03
N SER A 153 9.41 11.47 -7.39
CA SER A 153 8.84 10.48 -8.31
C SER A 153 9.55 10.47 -9.67
N TYR A 154 9.91 11.65 -10.16
CA TYR A 154 10.70 11.83 -11.38
C TYR A 154 12.09 11.21 -11.28
N SER A 155 12.80 11.46 -10.18
CA SER A 155 14.13 10.91 -9.96
C SER A 155 14.13 9.38 -9.95
N LEU A 156 13.03 8.79 -9.51
CA LEU A 156 12.81 7.34 -9.54
C LEU A 156 12.24 6.82 -10.87
N ARG A 157 12.00 7.69 -11.86
CA ARG A 157 11.36 7.35 -13.15
C ARG A 157 10.01 6.67 -12.96
N LYS A 158 9.19 7.21 -12.05
CA LYS A 158 7.86 6.69 -11.74
C LYS A 158 6.80 7.77 -11.92
N THR A 159 5.60 7.34 -12.27
CA THR A 159 4.46 8.24 -12.36
C THR A 159 3.88 8.51 -10.98
N LEU A 160 3.72 9.78 -10.63
CA LEU A 160 3.03 10.19 -9.40
C LEU A 160 1.52 10.19 -9.61
N ILE A 161 0.81 9.60 -8.67
CA ILE A 161 -0.65 9.63 -8.58
C ILE A 161 -1.03 10.24 -7.25
N ILE A 162 -1.88 11.26 -7.29
CA ILE A 162 -2.56 11.79 -6.10
C ILE A 162 -3.92 11.09 -5.98
N ALA A 163 -4.13 10.39 -4.87
CA ALA A 163 -5.41 9.75 -4.56
C ALA A 163 -6.17 10.64 -3.56
N THR A 164 -7.24 11.26 -4.00
CA THR A 164 -8.10 12.10 -3.16
C THR A 164 -9.29 11.29 -2.69
N VAL A 165 -9.49 11.23 -1.37
CA VAL A 165 -10.61 10.51 -0.75
C VAL A 165 -11.58 11.53 -0.17
N ASP A 166 -12.84 11.45 -0.60
CA ASP A 166 -13.90 12.32 -0.12
C ASP A 166 -14.56 11.81 1.18
N ARG A 167 -15.56 12.54 1.70
CA ARG A 167 -16.30 12.18 2.92
C ARG A 167 -17.19 10.94 2.76
N ARG A 168 -17.47 10.51 1.52
CA ARG A 168 -18.23 9.29 1.21
C ARG A 168 -17.32 8.09 1.02
N SER A 169 -16.00 8.27 1.20
CA SER A 169 -14.97 7.27 0.92
C SER A 169 -14.83 6.93 -0.57
N GLU A 170 -15.27 7.83 -1.46
CA GLU A 170 -15.02 7.74 -2.88
C GLU A 170 -13.62 8.24 -3.20
N ILE A 171 -12.94 7.57 -4.14
CA ILE A 171 -11.54 7.87 -4.45
C ILE A 171 -11.39 8.33 -5.88
N VAL A 172 -10.78 9.50 -6.05
CA VAL A 172 -10.40 10.04 -7.36
C VAL A 172 -8.90 10.03 -7.49
N TYR A 173 -8.39 9.54 -8.61
CA TYR A 173 -6.97 9.44 -8.89
C TYR A 173 -6.57 10.48 -9.94
N TYR A 174 -5.61 11.32 -9.59
CA TYR A 174 -5.01 12.31 -10.49
C TYR A 174 -3.59 11.90 -10.83
N MET A 175 -3.35 11.62 -12.11
CA MET A 175 -2.00 11.35 -12.61
C MET A 175 -1.28 12.68 -12.86
N LEU A 176 -0.13 12.84 -12.24
CA LEU A 176 0.70 14.02 -12.44
C LEU A 176 1.88 13.69 -13.35
N SER A 177 1.95 14.41 -14.47
CA SER A 177 3.12 14.46 -15.35
C SER A 177 3.80 15.82 -15.21
N SER A 178 5.14 15.90 -15.33
CA SER A 178 5.77 17.21 -15.50
C SER A 178 5.43 17.71 -16.91
N LEU A 179 4.86 18.87 -17.00
CA LEU A 179 5.05 19.69 -18.19
C LEU A 179 6.56 20.01 -18.26
N LEU A 180 7.23 19.44 -19.24
CA LEU A 180 8.50 19.99 -19.68
C LEU A 180 8.15 21.34 -20.31
N LEU A 181 8.11 22.39 -19.51
CA LEU A 181 8.25 23.74 -20.02
C LEU A 181 9.55 23.72 -20.80
N GLY A 182 9.46 23.94 -22.11
CA GLY A 182 10.55 23.76 -23.05
C GLY A 182 11.86 24.32 -22.52
N LYS A 183 12.94 23.61 -22.75
CA LYS A 183 14.27 24.18 -22.62
C LYS A 183 14.24 25.49 -23.38
N GLU A 184 14.41 26.61 -22.66
CA GLU A 184 14.83 27.84 -23.32
C GLU A 184 16.08 27.49 -24.12
N THR A 185 15.93 27.43 -25.42
CA THR A 185 17.07 27.46 -26.32
C THR A 185 17.75 28.80 -26.07
N ARG A 186 18.79 28.81 -25.23
CA ARG A 186 19.73 29.94 -25.21
C ARG A 186 20.26 30.04 -26.62
N GLY A 187 19.75 31.06 -27.34
CA GLY A 187 20.32 31.48 -28.59
C GLY A 187 21.78 31.84 -28.33
N GLU A 188 22.66 31.13 -28.99
CA GLU A 188 24.03 31.58 -29.20
C GLU A 188 23.97 32.83 -30.07
N GLN A 189 24.43 33.94 -29.52
CA GLN A 189 24.93 35.07 -30.29
C GLN A 189 26.42 35.12 -30.13
#